data_0a825f5e9708d91a56439e89c4c88aef
#
_entry.id   0a825f5e9708d91a56439e89c4c88aef
#
_cell.length_a   1.000
_cell.length_b   1.000
_cell.length_c   1.000
_cell.angle_alpha   90.00
_cell.angle_beta   90.00
_cell.angle_gamma   90.00
#
_symmetry.space_group_name_H-M   'P 1'
#
loop_
_entity.id
_entity.type
_entity.pdbx_description
1 polymer ?
#
loop_
_entity_poly.entity_id
_entity_poly.type
_entity_poly.pdbx_seq_one_letter_code
_entity_poly.pdbx_strand_id
1 'polypeptide(L)'
;MSIFDETLTMNNGLKIPKMALGIWEIPDDQTPKAVEEGKLRTIGVPSFEKEDLDNLMQNSSTKPAVNQILVRNGETPMNLIDYIQGNDIVVEAFSPIAHVTPLNDPKIKKMADKYGVTVSQLCIRYDWQLNCVVLIFIKKLALNLLLIGI
;
A
#
# COMPACT_ATOMS: atom_id res chain seq x y z
N MET A 1 -20.48 -7.38 1.00
CA MET A 1 -19.11 -7.86 0.74
C MET A 1 -18.23 -7.09 1.70
N SER A 2 -17.48 -7.76 2.56
CA SER A 2 -16.59 -7.08 3.49
C SER A 2 -15.40 -6.50 2.72
N ILE A 3 -14.87 -5.33 3.14
CA ILE A 3 -13.65 -4.77 2.55
C ILE A 3 -12.43 -5.71 2.66
N PHE A 4 -12.49 -6.64 3.62
CA PHE A 4 -11.46 -7.67 3.78
C PHE A 4 -11.50 -8.75 2.70
N ASP A 5 -12.59 -8.85 1.94
CA ASP A 5 -12.73 -9.82 0.83
C ASP A 5 -12.27 -9.24 -0.51
N GLU A 6 -12.00 -7.93 -0.57
CA GLU A 6 -11.55 -7.30 -1.79
C GLU A 6 -10.07 -7.57 -2.07
N THR A 7 -9.78 -7.90 -3.34
CA THR A 7 -8.43 -8.23 -3.78
C THR A 7 -8.04 -7.43 -5.02
N LEU A 8 -6.73 -7.24 -5.22
CA LEU A 8 -6.13 -6.81 -6.49
C LEU A 8 -5.47 -8.01 -7.16
N THR A 9 -5.49 -8.03 -8.48
CA THR A 9 -4.76 -9.04 -9.24
C THR A 9 -3.41 -8.48 -9.65
N MET A 10 -2.34 -9.16 -9.27
CA MET A 10 -0.97 -8.81 -9.63
C MET A 10 -0.66 -9.26 -11.08
N ASN A 11 0.43 -8.74 -11.65
CA ASN A 11 0.86 -9.03 -13.03
C ASN A 11 1.14 -10.52 -13.32
N ASN A 12 1.39 -11.31 -12.31
CA ASN A 12 1.58 -12.77 -12.39
C ASN A 12 0.28 -13.58 -12.17
N GLY A 13 -0.88 -12.90 -12.12
CA GLY A 13 -2.20 -13.52 -11.93
C GLY A 13 -2.55 -13.88 -10.49
N LEU A 14 -1.65 -13.69 -9.53
CA LEU A 14 -1.95 -13.92 -8.12
C LEU A 14 -2.80 -12.77 -7.56
N LYS A 15 -3.65 -13.08 -6.58
CA LYS A 15 -4.48 -12.09 -5.89
C LYS A 15 -3.84 -11.69 -4.57
N ILE A 16 -3.83 -10.38 -4.30
CA ILE A 16 -3.42 -9.80 -3.03
C ILE A 16 -4.62 -9.09 -2.38
N PRO A 17 -4.91 -9.30 -1.08
CA PRO A 17 -5.94 -8.54 -0.39
C PRO A 17 -5.66 -7.04 -0.44
N LYS A 18 -6.70 -6.20 -0.58
CA LYS A 18 -6.56 -4.73 -0.53
C LYS A 18 -6.22 -4.20 0.87
N MET A 19 -6.35 -5.03 1.89
CA MET A 19 -5.94 -4.73 3.26
C MET A 19 -4.90 -5.75 3.71
N ALA A 20 -3.79 -5.28 4.26
CA ALA A 20 -2.72 -6.12 4.78
C ALA A 20 -2.20 -5.60 6.12
N LEU A 21 -1.65 -6.51 6.91
CA LEU A 21 -0.95 -6.20 8.15
C LEU A 21 0.55 -6.07 7.83
N GLY A 22 1.14 -4.91 8.11
CA GLY A 22 2.57 -4.69 7.91
C GLY A 22 3.40 -5.36 9.01
N ILE A 23 4.46 -6.03 8.60
CA ILE A 23 5.47 -6.62 9.49
C ILE A 23 6.77 -5.83 9.26
N TRP A 24 7.18 -5.02 10.22
CA TRP A 24 8.41 -4.22 10.17
C TRP A 24 9.63 -5.09 10.47
N GLU A 25 10.73 -4.87 9.74
CA GLU A 25 12.08 -5.45 9.97
C GLU A 25 12.27 -6.95 9.63
N ILE A 26 12.18 -7.29 8.34
CA ILE A 26 12.76 -8.55 7.84
C ILE A 26 13.97 -8.19 6.94
N PRO A 27 15.18 -8.79 7.12
CA PRO A 27 16.35 -8.49 6.28
C PRO A 27 16.20 -8.91 4.83
N ASP A 28 16.65 -8.04 3.89
CA ASP A 28 16.30 -8.08 2.45
C ASP A 28 17.31 -8.81 1.53
N ASP A 29 18.39 -9.36 2.05
CA ASP A 29 19.54 -9.81 1.26
C ASP A 29 19.38 -11.16 0.51
N GLN A 30 18.27 -11.85 0.71
CA GLN A 30 18.03 -13.20 0.14
C GLN A 30 16.86 -13.30 -0.84
N THR A 31 16.11 -12.21 -1.07
CA THR A 31 14.86 -12.24 -1.83
C THR A 31 15.00 -12.60 -3.33
N PRO A 32 15.94 -12.01 -4.10
CA PRO A 32 16.07 -12.32 -5.54
C PRO A 32 16.41 -13.77 -5.80
N LYS A 33 17.34 -14.33 -5.01
CA LYS A 33 17.78 -15.72 -5.12
C LYS A 33 16.66 -16.72 -4.83
N ALA A 34 15.78 -16.40 -3.90
CA ALA A 34 14.64 -17.24 -3.55
C ALA A 34 13.59 -17.34 -4.67
N VAL A 35 13.47 -16.32 -5.54
CA VAL A 35 12.62 -16.38 -6.74
C VAL A 35 13.24 -17.29 -7.79
N GLU A 36 14.54 -17.13 -8.07
CA GLU A 36 15.27 -17.97 -9.04
C GLU A 36 15.26 -19.45 -8.65
N GLU A 37 15.32 -19.74 -7.35
CA GLU A 37 15.23 -21.08 -6.82
C GLU A 37 13.78 -21.63 -6.73
N GLY A 38 12.78 -20.86 -7.18
CA GLY A 38 11.35 -21.24 -7.13
C GLY A 38 10.73 -21.27 -5.73
N LYS A 39 11.42 -20.74 -4.73
CA LYS A 39 10.93 -20.67 -3.34
C LYS A 39 9.92 -19.56 -3.14
N LEU A 40 9.99 -18.48 -3.95
CA LEU A 40 9.03 -17.38 -3.99
C LEU A 40 8.37 -17.31 -5.35
N ARG A 41 7.10 -16.96 -5.37
CA ARG A 41 6.31 -16.83 -6.61
C ARG A 41 6.30 -15.42 -7.17
N THR A 42 6.75 -14.44 -6.39
CA THR A 42 6.75 -13.02 -6.77
C THR A 42 7.67 -12.23 -5.86
N ILE A 43 8.08 -11.05 -6.33
CA ILE A 43 8.84 -10.07 -5.54
C ILE A 43 8.06 -8.76 -5.42
N GLY A 44 8.25 -8.08 -4.31
CA GLY A 44 7.91 -6.67 -4.12
C GLY A 44 9.18 -5.86 -3.91
N VAL A 45 9.10 -4.56 -4.19
CA VAL A 45 10.20 -3.62 -3.98
C VAL A 45 9.75 -2.49 -3.05
N PRO A 46 10.63 -1.98 -2.17
CA PRO A 46 10.29 -0.90 -1.28
C PRO A 46 10.72 0.46 -1.85
N SER A 47 9.81 1.42 -1.89
CA SER A 47 10.08 2.84 -2.19
C SER A 47 10.88 3.09 -3.48
N PHE A 48 10.63 2.28 -4.51
CA PHE A 48 11.26 2.50 -5.82
C PHE A 48 10.59 3.67 -6.53
N GLU A 49 11.41 4.61 -6.98
CA GLU A 49 10.99 5.67 -7.89
C GLU A 49 10.93 5.15 -9.34
N LYS A 50 10.49 6.00 -10.26
CA LYS A 50 10.34 5.63 -11.67
C LYS A 50 11.64 5.09 -12.26
N GLU A 51 12.75 5.75 -12.01
CA GLU A 51 14.08 5.40 -12.52
C GLU A 51 14.56 4.05 -11.99
N ASP A 52 14.27 3.74 -10.73
CA ASP A 52 14.60 2.45 -10.10
C ASP A 52 13.81 1.31 -10.74
N LEU A 53 12.51 1.54 -10.97
CA LEU A 53 11.64 0.58 -11.64
C LEU A 53 12.05 0.34 -13.08
N ASP A 54 12.39 1.40 -13.83
CA ASP A 54 12.88 1.31 -15.20
C ASP A 54 14.18 0.49 -15.26
N ASN A 55 15.12 0.79 -14.35
CA ASN A 55 16.39 0.06 -14.28
C ASN A 55 16.18 -1.42 -13.93
N LEU A 56 15.31 -1.70 -12.96
CA LEU A 56 15.00 -3.08 -12.58
C LEU A 56 14.36 -3.85 -13.74
N MET A 57 13.37 -3.27 -14.42
CA MET A 57 12.65 -3.93 -15.53
C MET A 57 13.54 -4.12 -16.77
N GLN A 58 14.55 -3.26 -17.00
CA GLN A 58 15.51 -3.41 -18.10
C GLN A 58 16.59 -4.44 -17.82
N ASN A 59 17.00 -4.62 -16.57
CA ASN A 59 18.15 -5.44 -16.18
C ASN A 59 17.79 -6.72 -15.43
N SER A 60 16.50 -6.99 -15.19
CA SER A 60 16.01 -8.21 -14.52
C SER A 60 15.02 -8.95 -15.39
N SER A 61 15.08 -10.27 -15.36
CA SER A 61 14.06 -11.14 -15.96
C SER A 61 12.76 -11.19 -15.15
N THR A 62 12.78 -10.68 -13.91
CA THR A 62 11.63 -10.73 -13.00
C THR A 62 11.09 -9.34 -12.76
N LYS A 63 9.89 -9.08 -13.26
CA LYS A 63 9.15 -7.85 -12.99
C LYS A 63 8.61 -7.87 -11.55
N PRO A 64 8.75 -6.79 -10.77
CA PRO A 64 8.13 -6.73 -9.46
C PRO A 64 6.60 -6.73 -9.59
N ALA A 65 5.92 -7.41 -8.70
CA ALA A 65 4.46 -7.42 -8.68
C ALA A 65 3.88 -6.34 -7.77
N VAL A 66 4.68 -5.85 -6.82
CA VAL A 66 4.30 -4.83 -5.84
C VAL A 66 5.42 -3.82 -5.69
N ASN A 67 5.08 -2.54 -5.59
CA ASN A 67 5.97 -1.49 -5.08
C ASN A 67 5.31 -0.86 -3.85
N GLN A 68 5.98 -0.95 -2.71
CA GLN A 68 5.50 -0.37 -1.46
C GLN A 68 6.02 1.06 -1.34
N ILE A 69 5.12 2.04 -1.37
CA ILE A 69 5.47 3.46 -1.31
C ILE A 69 4.71 4.21 -0.21
N LEU A 70 5.23 5.36 0.18
CA LEU A 70 4.53 6.26 1.06
C LEU A 70 3.36 6.92 0.32
N VAL A 71 2.14 6.69 0.79
CA VAL A 71 0.95 7.40 0.30
C VAL A 71 0.25 8.03 1.49
N ARG A 72 0.03 9.34 1.41
CA ARG A 72 -0.65 10.07 2.48
C ARG A 72 -1.46 11.26 1.95
N ASN A 73 -2.51 11.58 2.67
CA ASN A 73 -3.31 12.76 2.38
C ASN A 73 -2.46 14.04 2.43
N GLY A 74 -2.54 14.86 1.36
CA GLY A 74 -1.82 16.12 1.23
C GLY A 74 -0.43 16.00 0.55
N GLU A 75 0.14 14.81 0.47
CA GLU A 75 1.41 14.55 -0.23
C GLU A 75 1.33 13.21 -0.99
N THR A 76 0.32 13.09 -1.85
CA THR A 76 0.10 11.88 -2.63
C THR A 76 0.95 11.92 -3.89
N PRO A 77 1.85 10.96 -4.12
CA PRO A 77 2.71 10.93 -5.30
C PRO A 77 1.94 10.36 -6.53
N MET A 78 0.94 11.12 -7.02
CA MET A 78 0.03 10.64 -8.07
C MET A 78 0.77 10.18 -9.33
N ASN A 79 1.77 10.95 -9.79
CA ASN A 79 2.55 10.58 -10.99
C ASN A 79 3.26 9.23 -10.82
N LEU A 80 3.77 8.95 -9.63
CA LEU A 80 4.42 7.66 -9.33
C LEU A 80 3.38 6.54 -9.23
N ILE A 81 2.24 6.79 -8.58
CA ILE A 81 1.13 5.82 -8.50
C ILE A 81 0.66 5.45 -9.91
N ASP A 82 0.39 6.44 -10.75
CA ASP A 82 -0.05 6.22 -12.14
C ASP A 82 1.00 5.44 -12.93
N TYR A 83 2.28 5.76 -12.73
CA TYR A 83 3.38 5.04 -13.39
C TYR A 83 3.47 3.58 -12.95
N ILE A 84 3.41 3.31 -11.64
CA ILE A 84 3.45 1.95 -11.08
C ILE A 84 2.26 1.13 -11.59
N GLN A 85 1.04 1.68 -11.49
CA GLN A 85 -0.19 1.00 -11.92
C GLN A 85 -0.24 0.83 -13.44
N GLY A 86 0.25 1.81 -14.21
CA GLY A 86 0.35 1.73 -15.67
C GLY A 86 1.32 0.64 -16.17
N ASN A 87 2.23 0.21 -15.29
CA ASN A 87 3.11 -0.94 -15.52
C ASN A 87 2.58 -2.25 -14.90
N ASP A 88 1.30 -2.39 -14.58
CA ASP A 88 0.69 -3.55 -13.92
C ASP A 88 1.42 -3.97 -12.63
N ILE A 89 1.94 -3.02 -11.89
CA ILE A 89 2.54 -3.23 -10.57
C ILE A 89 1.55 -2.73 -9.53
N VAL A 90 1.30 -3.51 -8.50
CA VAL A 90 0.40 -3.10 -7.42
C VAL A 90 1.11 -2.09 -6.52
N VAL A 91 0.42 -1.00 -6.19
CA VAL A 91 0.87 -0.05 -5.17
C VAL A 91 0.45 -0.55 -3.80
N GLU A 92 1.41 -0.73 -2.92
CA GLU A 92 1.18 -0.98 -1.50
C GLU A 92 1.50 0.29 -0.72
N ALA A 93 0.45 0.91 -0.16
CA ALA A 93 0.54 2.19 0.53
C ALA A 93 0.86 1.98 2.01
N PHE A 94 2.00 2.50 2.48
CA PHE A 94 2.32 2.48 3.90
C PHE A 94 2.12 3.86 4.55
N SER A 95 1.93 3.86 5.87
CA SER A 95 1.71 5.05 6.70
C SER A 95 0.51 5.93 6.26
N PRO A 96 -0.66 5.37 6.02
CA PRO A 96 -1.83 6.11 5.54
C PRO A 96 -2.23 7.27 6.47
N ILE A 97 -1.89 7.17 7.76
CA ILE A 97 -2.19 8.18 8.79
C ILE A 97 -1.00 9.14 9.00
N ALA A 98 0.09 8.99 8.23
CA ALA A 98 1.25 9.90 8.18
C ALA A 98 1.75 10.37 9.56
N HIS A 99 1.99 9.44 10.48
CA HIS A 99 2.49 9.73 11.83
C HIS A 99 1.72 10.88 12.52
N VAL A 100 0.36 10.91 12.41
CA VAL A 100 -0.51 11.87 13.12
C VAL A 100 -0.70 13.23 12.41
N THR A 101 0.06 13.56 11.38
CA THR A 101 -0.06 14.88 10.70
C THR A 101 -1.49 15.18 10.20
N PRO A 102 -2.21 14.25 9.51
CA PRO A 102 -3.58 14.48 9.07
C PRO A 102 -4.57 14.62 10.22
N LEU A 103 -4.30 14.06 11.39
CA LEU A 103 -5.20 14.13 12.55
C LEU A 103 -5.35 15.57 13.07
N ASN A 104 -4.39 16.44 12.77
CA ASN A 104 -4.38 17.83 13.20
C ASN A 104 -4.79 18.81 12.07
N ASP A 105 -4.98 18.33 10.84
CA ASP A 105 -5.40 19.20 9.72
C ASP A 105 -6.89 19.51 9.81
N PRO A 106 -7.27 20.80 9.96
CA PRO A 106 -8.67 21.19 10.10
C PRO A 106 -9.52 20.92 8.85
N LYS A 107 -8.91 20.86 7.65
CA LYS A 107 -9.62 20.54 6.41
C LYS A 107 -9.98 19.04 6.37
N ILE A 108 -9.02 18.19 6.73
CA ILE A 108 -9.23 16.74 6.79
C ILE A 108 -10.25 16.41 7.88
N LYS A 109 -10.14 17.06 9.04
CA LYS A 109 -11.10 16.90 10.14
C LYS A 109 -12.52 17.29 9.73
N LYS A 110 -12.69 18.46 9.09
CA LYS A 110 -13.99 18.91 8.56
C LYS A 110 -14.57 17.92 7.54
N MET A 111 -13.73 17.30 6.72
CA MET A 111 -14.15 16.28 5.77
C MET A 111 -14.59 15.00 6.47
N ALA A 112 -13.85 14.55 7.47
CA ALA A 112 -14.22 13.39 8.27
C ALA A 112 -15.56 13.59 9.00
N ASP A 113 -15.76 14.77 9.60
CA ASP A 113 -17.02 15.15 10.24
C ASP A 113 -18.20 15.14 9.24
N LYS A 114 -17.97 15.63 8.01
CA LYS A 114 -19.00 15.62 6.94
C LYS A 114 -19.49 14.21 6.61
N TYR A 115 -18.59 13.22 6.66
CA TYR A 115 -18.92 11.82 6.37
C TYR A 115 -19.25 11.01 7.62
N GLY A 116 -19.20 11.60 8.81
CA GLY A 116 -19.48 10.91 10.08
C GLY A 116 -18.45 9.83 10.42
N VAL A 117 -17.20 10.01 9.98
CA VAL A 117 -16.10 9.04 10.18
C VAL A 117 -14.95 9.68 10.94
N THR A 118 -14.03 8.86 11.45
CA THR A 118 -12.78 9.35 12.03
C THR A 118 -11.81 9.80 10.93
N VAL A 119 -10.87 10.68 11.27
CA VAL A 119 -9.80 11.10 10.35
C VAL A 119 -9.00 9.89 9.85
N SER A 120 -8.73 8.93 10.74
CA SER A 120 -8.01 7.71 10.37
C SER A 120 -8.76 6.87 9.33
N GLN A 121 -10.07 6.71 9.51
CA GLN A 121 -10.93 6.00 8.53
C GLN A 121 -10.96 6.73 7.20
N LEU A 122 -11.04 8.07 7.21
CA LEU A 122 -11.00 8.87 5.99
C LEU A 122 -9.67 8.68 5.23
N CYS A 123 -8.53 8.71 5.94
CA CYS A 123 -7.20 8.52 5.33
C CYS A 123 -7.05 7.12 4.70
N ILE A 124 -7.45 6.08 5.43
CA ILE A 124 -7.42 4.70 4.93
C ILE A 124 -8.32 4.56 3.68
N ARG A 125 -9.52 5.13 3.74
CA ARG A 125 -10.45 5.11 2.60
C ARG A 125 -9.91 5.85 1.39
N TYR A 126 -9.18 6.94 1.59
CA TYR A 126 -8.53 7.69 0.52
C TYR A 126 -7.52 6.82 -0.24
N ASP A 127 -6.56 6.19 0.44
CA ASP A 127 -5.55 5.34 -0.19
C ASP A 127 -6.20 4.11 -0.87
N TRP A 128 -7.24 3.57 -0.26
CA TRP A 128 -8.02 2.48 -0.84
C TRP A 128 -8.73 2.90 -2.15
N GLN A 129 -9.25 4.13 -2.24
CA GLN A 129 -9.86 4.67 -3.46
C GLN A 129 -8.86 4.94 -4.58
N LEU A 130 -7.57 5.11 -4.26
CA LEU A 130 -6.48 5.18 -5.24
C LEU A 130 -6.08 3.79 -5.78
N ASN A 131 -6.88 2.77 -5.47
CA ASN A 131 -6.62 1.38 -5.86
C ASN A 131 -5.29 0.84 -5.31
N CYS A 132 -4.91 1.28 -4.11
CA CYS A 132 -3.74 0.79 -3.39
C CYS A 132 -4.11 -0.35 -2.43
N VAL A 133 -3.17 -1.23 -2.17
CA VAL A 133 -3.19 -2.08 -0.96
C VAL A 133 -2.77 -1.22 0.22
N VAL A 134 -3.58 -1.17 1.27
CA VAL A 134 -3.32 -0.29 2.41
C VAL A 134 -2.74 -1.07 3.57
N LEU A 135 -1.50 -0.71 3.96
CA LEU A 135 -0.84 -1.28 5.14
C LEU A 135 -1.21 -0.50 6.40
N ILE A 136 -1.84 -1.18 7.33
CA ILE A 136 -2.24 -0.61 8.61
C ILE A 136 -1.43 -1.26 9.72
N PHE A 137 -0.67 -0.44 10.46
CA PHE A 137 -0.02 -0.89 11.70
C PHE A 137 -0.97 -0.71 12.87
N ILE A 138 -1.40 -1.81 13.48
CA ILE A 138 -2.30 -1.80 14.63
C ILE A 138 -1.52 -2.22 15.86
N LYS A 139 -1.31 -1.30 16.82
CA LYS A 139 -0.98 -1.72 18.18
C LYS A 139 -2.19 -2.46 18.75
N LYS A 140 -1.94 -3.57 19.45
CA LYS A 140 -2.92 -4.55 19.97
C LYS A 140 -4.23 -3.97 20.60
N LEU A 141 -4.24 -2.69 20.96
CA LEU A 141 -5.36 -1.99 21.57
C LEU A 141 -6.36 -1.37 20.57
N ALA A 142 -5.98 -1.22 19.28
CA ALA A 142 -6.75 -0.48 18.29
C ALA A 142 -7.56 -1.39 17.32
N LEU A 143 -7.41 -2.71 17.42
CA LEU A 143 -8.09 -3.65 16.52
C LEU A 143 -9.63 -3.52 16.58
N ASN A 144 -10.17 -3.24 17.75
CA ASN A 144 -11.62 -3.10 17.95
C ASN A 144 -12.19 -1.78 17.38
N LEU A 145 -11.35 -0.76 17.13
CA LEU A 145 -11.78 0.53 16.58
C LEU A 145 -11.84 0.55 15.05
N LEU A 146 -11.13 -0.36 14.39
CA LEU A 146 -11.14 -0.46 12.92
C LEU A 146 -12.32 -1.27 12.37
N LEU A 147 -12.89 -2.13 13.19
CA LEU A 147 -13.96 -3.07 12.78
C LEU A 147 -15.37 -2.48 12.85
N ILE A 148 -15.53 -1.26 13.36
CA ILE A 148 -16.84 -0.61 13.49
C ILE A 148 -16.96 0.44 12.37
N GLY A 149 -17.61 0.08 11.27
CA GLY A 149 -18.19 1.01 10.30
C GLY A 149 -17.27 1.49 9.17
N ILE A 150 -16.71 0.58 8.38
CA ILE A 150 -16.24 0.86 7.02
C ILE A 150 -17.16 0.15 6.02
#